data_c07f67b4f7da4bd065ca196760ef0222
#
_entry.id   c07f67b4f7da4bd065ca196760ef0222
#
_cell.length_a   1.000
_cell.length_b   1.000
_cell.length_c   1.000
_cell.angle_alpha   90.00
_cell.angle_beta   90.00
_cell.angle_gamma   90.00
#
_symmetry.space_group_name_H-M   'P 1'
#
loop_
_entity.id
_entity.type
_entity.pdbx_description
1 polymer ?
#
loop_
_entity_poly.entity_id
_entity_poly.type
_entity_poly.pdbx_seq_one_letter_code
_entity_poly.pdbx_strand_id
1 'polypeptide(L)'
;MANLVLKRFQCVEDTSEVGGESPYFITWVGDLVEGTSTLRLTRKTYWDNNVSKGTGAWPVDDVVCTGLSLKPANTLALAIMVEKDEGIDIVSSEIDAIRSTMSTVLRNHQEIFTAGDPNFISTMKNTLEAKIKLALQSSAGADDDLMEESTYRAARRIVLTGKAEELAIVTFKGGGGQYNVRYAQT
;
A
#
# COMPACT_ATOMS: atom_id res chain seq x y z
N MET A 1 -12.44 15.46 10.88
CA MET A 1 -11.55 15.07 9.76
C MET A 1 -11.62 13.56 9.66
N ALA A 2 -11.66 13.03 8.46
CA ALA A 2 -11.72 11.59 8.26
C ALA A 2 -10.31 10.99 8.35
N ASN A 3 -10.22 9.76 8.86
CA ASN A 3 -8.98 9.00 8.85
C ASN A 3 -9.12 7.81 7.88
N LEU A 4 -8.02 7.40 7.27
CA LEU A 4 -7.93 6.12 6.60
C LEU A 4 -7.16 5.17 7.52
N VAL A 5 -7.76 4.03 7.82
CA VAL A 5 -7.22 3.03 8.75
C VAL A 5 -7.06 1.71 8.02
N LEU A 6 -5.89 1.08 8.12
CA LEU A 6 -5.71 -0.32 7.75
C LEU A 6 -6.22 -1.17 8.92
N LYS A 7 -7.36 -1.84 8.70
CA LYS A 7 -8.07 -2.56 9.77
C LYS A 7 -7.52 -3.96 10.02
N ARG A 8 -7.38 -4.73 8.96
CA ARG A 8 -6.98 -6.14 9.03
C ARG A 8 -6.55 -6.67 7.68
N PHE A 9 -5.83 -7.76 7.68
CA PHE A 9 -5.56 -8.55 6.49
C PHE A 9 -5.79 -10.04 6.77
N GLN A 10 -5.93 -10.82 5.70
CA GLN A 10 -6.12 -12.28 5.76
C GLN A 10 -5.29 -12.91 4.65
N CYS A 11 -4.49 -13.91 5.00
CA CYS A 11 -3.85 -14.80 4.05
C CYS A 11 -4.89 -15.79 3.52
N VAL A 12 -5.13 -15.74 2.21
CA VAL A 12 -6.08 -16.63 1.51
C VAL A 12 -5.34 -17.83 0.93
N GLU A 13 -4.15 -17.56 0.37
CA GLU A 13 -3.24 -18.57 -0.16
C GLU A 13 -1.82 -18.18 0.26
N ASP A 14 -1.07 -19.15 0.76
CA ASP A 14 0.33 -18.96 1.15
C ASP A 14 1.19 -18.80 -0.11
N THR A 15 2.29 -18.07 0.00
CA THR A 15 3.34 -18.12 -1.02
C THR A 15 3.98 -19.51 -1.05
N SER A 16 4.71 -19.83 -2.09
CA SER A 16 5.33 -21.15 -2.26
C SER A 16 6.56 -21.35 -1.38
N GLU A 17 6.89 -20.41 -0.51
CA GLU A 17 8.10 -20.42 0.29
C GLU A 17 7.96 -21.17 1.60
N VAL A 18 9.04 -21.82 2.02
CA VAL A 18 9.11 -22.58 3.28
C VAL A 18 9.52 -21.62 4.39
N GLY A 19 8.54 -21.11 5.11
CA GLY A 19 8.74 -20.18 6.23
C GLY A 19 7.44 -19.46 6.55
N GLY A 20 7.36 -18.79 7.67
CA GLY A 20 6.22 -17.93 7.96
C GLY A 20 6.35 -16.61 7.21
N GLU A 21 5.27 -16.15 6.62
CA GLU A 21 5.23 -14.90 5.88
C GLU A 21 5.13 -13.69 6.82
N SER A 22 5.84 -12.62 6.52
CA SER A 22 5.85 -11.37 7.28
C SER A 22 5.42 -10.19 6.41
N PRO A 23 4.13 -10.11 6.02
CA PRO A 23 3.66 -9.06 5.14
C PRO A 23 3.73 -7.70 5.81
N TYR A 24 4.16 -6.68 5.04
CA TYR A 24 4.01 -5.29 5.42
C TYR A 24 3.37 -4.47 4.29
N PHE A 25 2.82 -3.32 4.65
CA PHE A 25 2.01 -2.53 3.74
C PHE A 25 2.58 -1.11 3.61
N ILE A 26 2.68 -0.64 2.38
CA ILE A 26 3.00 0.75 2.07
C ILE A 26 1.75 1.38 1.49
N THR A 27 1.18 2.35 2.19
CA THR A 27 -0.02 3.05 1.77
C THR A 27 0.30 4.51 1.48
N TRP A 28 0.04 4.94 0.26
CA TRP A 28 0.12 6.33 -0.16
C TRP A 28 -1.28 6.91 -0.34
N VAL A 29 -1.47 8.13 0.14
CA VAL A 29 -2.72 8.89 -0.03
C VAL A 29 -2.38 10.30 -0.47
N GLY A 30 -2.99 10.77 -1.55
CA GLY A 30 -2.79 12.13 -2.05
C GLY A 30 -4.11 12.83 -2.35
N ASP A 31 -4.22 14.09 -1.94
CA ASP A 31 -5.31 14.99 -2.32
C ASP A 31 -4.87 15.84 -3.49
N LEU A 32 -5.53 15.64 -4.64
CA LEU A 32 -5.18 16.30 -5.89
C LEU A 32 -5.50 17.79 -5.86
N VAL A 33 -6.54 18.20 -5.14
CA VAL A 33 -6.94 19.61 -5.03
C VAL A 33 -5.99 20.39 -4.15
N GLU A 34 -5.63 19.82 -2.99
CA GLU A 34 -4.73 20.47 -2.04
C GLU A 34 -3.26 20.29 -2.40
N GLY A 35 -2.92 19.32 -3.27
CA GLY A 35 -1.54 18.97 -3.61
C GLY A 35 -0.74 18.38 -2.46
N THR A 36 -1.45 17.88 -1.45
CA THR A 36 -0.86 17.29 -0.24
C THR A 36 -0.94 15.78 -0.28
N SER A 37 0.07 15.12 0.23
CA SER A 37 0.07 13.67 0.31
C SER A 37 0.78 13.14 1.54
N THR A 38 0.47 11.90 1.88
CA THR A 38 1.16 11.13 2.93
C THR A 38 1.55 9.75 2.41
N LEU A 39 2.62 9.21 2.95
CA LEU A 39 3.04 7.82 2.74
C LEU A 39 3.25 7.19 4.11
N ARG A 40 2.59 6.09 4.36
CA ARG A 40 2.72 5.31 5.60
C ARG A 40 3.20 3.91 5.28
N LEU A 41 4.27 3.50 5.95
CA LEU A 41 4.67 2.11 6.01
C LEU A 41 4.09 1.53 7.29
N THR A 42 3.19 0.57 7.13
CA THR A 42 2.59 -0.16 8.24
C THR A 42 3.32 -1.47 8.39
N ARG A 43 4.09 -1.54 9.44
CA ARG A 43 4.68 -2.78 9.93
C ARG A 43 3.89 -3.15 11.18
N LYS A 44 3.13 -4.21 11.14
CA LYS A 44 2.80 -4.85 12.40
C LYS A 44 3.76 -6.01 12.54
N THR A 45 4.58 -5.91 13.54
CA THR A 45 5.50 -6.94 13.98
C THR A 45 4.74 -8.18 14.43
N TYR A 46 4.19 -8.91 13.49
CA TYR A 46 3.87 -10.32 13.72
C TYR A 46 5.17 -11.11 13.54
N TRP A 47 6.09 -10.87 14.47
CA TRP A 47 7.40 -11.53 14.52
C TRP A 47 7.32 -13.05 14.71
N ASP A 48 6.14 -13.57 14.88
CA ASP A 48 5.90 -15.00 14.97
C ASP A 48 5.50 -15.55 13.59
N ASN A 49 6.37 -15.50 12.61
CA ASN A 49 6.46 -16.37 11.41
C ASN A 49 5.27 -17.29 11.08
N ASN A 50 4.02 -16.89 11.26
CA ASN A 50 2.87 -17.76 11.18
C ASN A 50 1.66 -17.12 10.51
N VAL A 51 1.84 -16.16 9.62
CA VAL A 51 0.74 -15.76 8.74
C VAL A 51 0.63 -16.83 7.66
N SER A 52 -0.26 -17.78 7.88
CA SER A 52 -0.49 -18.89 6.97
C SER A 52 -1.97 -18.95 6.55
N LYS A 53 -2.23 -19.67 5.46
CA LYS A 53 -3.57 -19.94 4.96
C LYS A 53 -4.47 -20.50 6.07
N GLY A 54 -5.66 -19.90 6.19
CA GLY A 54 -6.69 -20.36 7.11
C GLY A 54 -6.55 -19.87 8.56
N THR A 55 -5.56 -19.06 8.90
CA THR A 55 -5.39 -18.52 10.25
C THR A 55 -6.39 -17.42 10.63
N GLY A 56 -7.30 -17.04 9.73
CA GLY A 56 -8.28 -15.99 9.96
C GLY A 56 -7.75 -14.60 9.62
N ALA A 57 -8.49 -13.57 10.01
CA ALA A 57 -8.10 -12.19 9.75
C ALA A 57 -7.24 -11.64 10.88
N TRP A 58 -6.10 -11.06 10.53
CA TRP A 58 -5.16 -10.44 11.46
C TRP A 58 -5.53 -8.96 11.67
N PRO A 59 -5.87 -8.54 12.90
CA PRO A 59 -6.18 -7.14 13.18
C PRO A 59 -4.89 -6.31 13.11
N VAL A 60 -4.98 -5.13 12.50
CA VAL A 60 -3.88 -4.18 12.39
C VAL A 60 -4.20 -2.87 13.09
N ASP A 61 -5.35 -2.28 12.76
CA ASP A 61 -5.86 -1.01 13.32
C ASP A 61 -4.83 0.14 13.27
N ASP A 62 -4.03 0.23 12.19
CA ASP A 62 -3.06 1.32 12.02
C ASP A 62 -3.67 2.47 11.22
N VAL A 63 -3.55 3.68 11.77
CA VAL A 63 -3.99 4.91 11.09
C VAL A 63 -2.95 5.28 10.04
N VAL A 64 -3.29 5.07 8.77
CA VAL A 64 -2.38 5.32 7.64
C VAL A 64 -2.45 6.75 7.14
N CYS A 65 -3.57 7.44 7.35
CA CYS A 65 -3.75 8.83 6.94
C CYS A 65 -4.68 9.58 7.89
N THR A 66 -4.29 10.80 8.24
CA THR A 66 -5.11 11.78 8.98
C THR A 66 -5.03 13.13 8.27
N GLY A 67 -6.07 13.95 8.42
CA GLY A 67 -6.03 15.35 7.99
C GLY A 67 -6.28 15.60 6.52
N LEU A 68 -6.37 14.58 5.66
CA LEU A 68 -6.80 14.72 4.27
C LEU A 68 -8.33 14.65 4.17
N SER A 69 -8.88 15.23 3.10
CA SER A 69 -10.34 15.28 2.90
C SER A 69 -10.96 13.90 2.69
N LEU A 70 -10.20 12.94 2.17
CA LEU A 70 -10.61 11.58 1.80
C LEU A 70 -11.87 11.53 0.92
N LYS A 71 -12.12 12.60 0.15
CA LYS A 71 -13.24 12.67 -0.81
C LYS A 71 -12.89 11.89 -2.07
N PRO A 72 -13.75 10.97 -2.55
CA PRO A 72 -13.45 10.13 -3.72
C PRO A 72 -13.09 10.90 -5.00
N ALA A 73 -13.68 12.11 -5.17
CA ALA A 73 -13.42 12.95 -6.33
C ALA A 73 -12.02 13.58 -6.33
N ASN A 74 -11.45 13.83 -5.16
CA ASN A 74 -10.22 14.61 -4.98
C ASN A 74 -9.04 13.76 -4.50
N THR A 75 -9.32 12.64 -3.85
CA THR A 75 -8.31 11.86 -3.15
C THR A 75 -8.08 10.51 -3.82
N LEU A 76 -6.81 10.22 -4.14
CA LEU A 76 -6.37 8.91 -4.59
C LEU A 76 -5.62 8.22 -3.44
N ALA A 77 -6.02 7.00 -3.14
CA ALA A 77 -5.33 6.15 -2.18
C ALA A 77 -4.82 4.87 -2.88
N LEU A 78 -3.54 4.57 -2.68
CA LEU A 78 -2.86 3.41 -3.26
C LEU A 78 -2.18 2.62 -2.15
N ALA A 79 -2.20 1.29 -2.29
CA ALA A 79 -1.47 0.40 -1.39
C ALA A 79 -0.60 -0.57 -2.17
N ILE A 80 0.54 -0.89 -1.61
CA ILE A 80 1.42 -1.99 -2.01
C ILE A 80 1.60 -2.88 -0.80
N MET A 81 1.62 -4.18 -1.03
CA MET A 81 2.03 -5.18 -0.06
C MET A 81 3.38 -5.73 -0.49
N VAL A 82 4.26 -5.87 0.47
CA VAL A 82 5.57 -6.51 0.34
C VAL A 82 5.58 -7.70 1.28
N GLU A 83 6.00 -8.83 0.78
CA GLU A 83 6.33 -9.98 1.57
C GLU A 83 7.80 -9.89 1.96
N LYS A 84 8.09 -10.04 3.24
CA LYS A 84 9.43 -9.96 3.76
C LYS A 84 9.93 -11.35 4.09
N ASP A 85 10.98 -11.77 3.44
CA ASP A 85 11.68 -13.01 3.73
C ASP A 85 12.70 -12.83 4.83
N GLU A 86 13.86 -12.36 4.45
CA GLU A 86 14.97 -12.04 5.36
C GLU A 86 15.61 -10.72 4.91
N GLY A 87 16.20 -9.97 5.82
CA GLY A 87 16.97 -8.81 5.44
C GLY A 87 16.55 -7.51 6.13
N ILE A 88 17.03 -6.40 5.56
CA ILE A 88 16.82 -5.06 6.09
C ILE A 88 15.60 -4.46 5.40
N ASP A 89 14.63 -4.04 6.19
CA ASP A 89 13.48 -3.28 5.69
C ASP A 89 13.88 -2.02 4.92
N ILE A 90 12.97 -1.53 4.07
CA ILE A 90 13.11 -0.20 3.45
C ILE A 90 13.39 0.83 4.55
N VAL A 91 14.53 1.50 4.46
CA VAL A 91 14.96 2.46 5.48
C VAL A 91 14.20 3.79 5.38
N SER A 92 14.19 4.56 6.46
CA SER A 92 13.41 5.80 6.54
C SER A 92 13.76 6.81 5.45
N SER A 93 15.03 6.92 5.04
CA SER A 93 15.46 7.81 3.96
C SER A 93 14.87 7.43 2.60
N GLU A 94 14.70 6.15 2.32
CA GLU A 94 14.05 5.66 1.10
C GLU A 94 12.55 5.93 1.12
N ILE A 95 11.90 5.72 2.26
CA ILE A 95 10.48 6.10 2.45
C ILE A 95 10.29 7.60 2.21
N ASP A 96 11.19 8.45 2.70
CA ASP A 96 11.13 9.90 2.48
C ASP A 96 11.37 10.27 1.01
N ALA A 97 12.27 9.58 0.32
CA ALA A 97 12.51 9.76 -1.11
C ALA A 97 11.29 9.35 -1.96
N ILE A 98 10.64 8.22 -1.62
CA ILE A 98 9.39 7.78 -2.26
C ILE A 98 8.30 8.82 -2.03
N ARG A 99 8.11 9.28 -0.78
CA ARG A 99 7.13 10.31 -0.41
C ARG A 99 7.35 11.60 -1.20
N SER A 100 8.58 12.08 -1.29
CA SER A 100 8.95 13.29 -2.04
C SER A 100 8.64 13.16 -3.52
N THR A 101 9.00 12.03 -4.14
CA THR A 101 8.69 11.76 -5.55
C THR A 101 7.19 11.75 -5.79
N MET A 102 6.44 11.00 -5.00
CA MET A 102 4.98 10.90 -5.14
C MET A 102 4.29 12.26 -4.97
N SER A 103 4.76 13.09 -4.02
CA SER A 103 4.25 14.45 -3.83
C SER A 103 4.55 15.37 -5.01
N THR A 104 5.71 15.23 -5.64
CA THR A 104 6.08 15.99 -6.83
C THR A 104 5.22 15.62 -8.04
N VAL A 105 5.03 14.31 -8.28
CA VAL A 105 4.16 13.83 -9.37
C VAL A 105 2.72 14.28 -9.14
N LEU A 106 2.21 14.18 -7.92
CA LEU A 106 0.87 14.67 -7.57
C LEU A 106 0.68 16.14 -7.95
N ARG A 107 1.60 17.01 -7.51
CA ARG A 107 1.53 18.46 -7.79
C ARG A 107 1.58 18.78 -9.27
N ASN A 108 2.37 18.06 -10.05
CA ASN A 108 2.45 18.26 -11.49
C ASN A 108 1.16 17.91 -12.25
N HIS A 109 0.23 17.21 -11.59
CA HIS A 109 -1.03 16.77 -12.19
C HIS A 109 -2.27 17.46 -11.63
N GLN A 110 -2.11 18.35 -10.64
CA GLN A 110 -3.24 19.00 -9.94
C GLN A 110 -4.21 19.75 -10.86
N GLU A 111 -3.70 20.41 -11.90
CA GLU A 111 -4.52 21.25 -12.79
C GLU A 111 -5.11 20.47 -13.98
N ILE A 112 -4.67 19.24 -14.20
CA ILE A 112 -4.95 18.50 -15.45
C ILE A 112 -5.93 17.34 -15.22
N PHE A 113 -5.84 16.68 -14.06
CA PHE A 113 -6.54 15.43 -13.78
C PHE A 113 -7.43 15.49 -12.54
N THR A 114 -8.37 14.57 -12.47
CA THR A 114 -9.13 14.26 -11.24
C THR A 114 -8.62 12.97 -10.60
N ALA A 115 -8.90 12.76 -9.34
CA ALA A 115 -8.51 11.55 -8.62
C ALA A 115 -9.10 10.25 -9.21
N GLY A 116 -10.13 10.36 -10.06
CA GLY A 116 -10.75 9.25 -10.79
C GLY A 116 -10.17 9.00 -12.19
N ASP A 117 -9.32 9.90 -12.70
CA ASP A 117 -8.77 9.79 -14.05
C ASP A 117 -7.87 8.54 -14.21
N PRO A 118 -8.14 7.67 -15.20
CA PRO A 118 -7.38 6.43 -15.38
C PRO A 118 -5.88 6.66 -15.67
N ASN A 119 -5.54 7.72 -16.41
CA ASN A 119 -4.15 8.03 -16.74
C ASN A 119 -3.40 8.51 -15.49
N PHE A 120 -4.05 9.38 -14.68
CA PHE A 120 -3.49 9.82 -13.41
C PHE A 120 -3.27 8.63 -12.47
N ILE A 121 -4.28 7.77 -12.29
CA ILE A 121 -4.19 6.57 -11.46
C ILE A 121 -3.05 5.67 -11.94
N SER A 122 -2.93 5.44 -13.26
CA SER A 122 -1.88 4.61 -13.84
C SER A 122 -0.50 5.21 -13.59
N THR A 123 -0.33 6.51 -13.80
CA THR A 123 0.93 7.23 -13.55
C THR A 123 1.35 7.10 -12.09
N MET A 124 0.43 7.35 -11.17
CA MET A 124 0.73 7.26 -9.74
C MET A 124 1.08 5.83 -9.29
N LYS A 125 0.37 4.83 -9.81
CA LYS A 125 0.68 3.41 -9.56
C LYS A 125 2.07 3.05 -10.05
N ASN A 126 2.37 3.36 -11.32
CA ASN A 126 3.67 3.04 -11.92
C ASN A 126 4.81 3.72 -11.16
N THR A 127 4.63 4.98 -10.75
CA THR A 127 5.63 5.71 -9.98
C THR A 127 5.87 5.05 -8.62
N LEU A 128 4.80 4.71 -7.91
CA LEU A 128 4.91 4.08 -6.59
C LEU A 128 5.61 2.71 -6.68
N GLU A 129 5.18 1.85 -7.61
CA GLU A 129 5.79 0.55 -7.87
C GLU A 129 7.29 0.65 -8.20
N ALA A 130 7.64 1.52 -9.16
CA ALA A 130 9.03 1.69 -9.58
C ALA A 130 9.93 2.17 -8.43
N LYS A 131 9.44 3.07 -7.59
CA LYS A 131 10.21 3.61 -6.46
C LYS A 131 10.37 2.58 -5.34
N ILE A 132 9.36 1.79 -5.06
CA ILE A 132 9.47 0.72 -4.06
C ILE A 132 10.40 -0.38 -4.55
N LYS A 133 10.28 -0.82 -5.81
CA LYS A 133 11.23 -1.80 -6.40
C LYS A 133 12.68 -1.32 -6.30
N LEU A 134 12.93 -0.04 -6.60
CA LEU A 134 14.28 0.52 -6.47
C LEU A 134 14.76 0.52 -5.02
N ALA A 135 13.90 0.85 -4.07
CA ALA A 135 14.23 0.82 -2.65
C ALA A 135 14.55 -0.60 -2.15
N LEU A 136 13.78 -1.59 -2.55
CA LEU A 136 14.03 -2.99 -2.23
C LEU A 136 15.37 -3.48 -2.80
N GLN A 137 15.69 -3.12 -4.04
CA GLN A 137 16.96 -3.47 -4.68
C GLN A 137 18.17 -2.78 -4.04
N SER A 138 18.00 -1.58 -3.44
CA SER A 138 19.09 -0.84 -2.80
C SER A 138 19.40 -1.33 -1.39
N SER A 139 18.46 -2.02 -0.76
CA SER A 139 18.62 -2.61 0.57
C SER A 139 19.49 -3.85 0.45
N ALA A 140 20.80 -3.73 0.71
CA ALA A 140 21.78 -4.82 0.53
C ALA A 140 21.35 -6.08 1.31
N GLY A 141 21.03 -7.15 0.60
CA GLY A 141 20.60 -8.44 1.14
C GLY A 141 19.09 -8.56 1.42
N ALA A 142 18.27 -7.65 0.91
CA ALA A 142 16.82 -7.80 0.99
C ALA A 142 16.32 -8.74 -0.11
N ASP A 143 15.78 -9.86 0.28
CA ASP A 143 15.05 -10.79 -0.59
C ASP A 143 13.52 -10.51 -0.51
N ASP A 144 13.16 -9.28 -0.12
CA ASP A 144 11.77 -8.86 -0.02
C ASP A 144 11.11 -8.78 -1.39
N ASP A 145 9.97 -9.41 -1.57
CA ASP A 145 9.24 -9.47 -2.82
C ASP A 145 7.96 -8.63 -2.82
N LEU A 146 7.72 -7.97 -3.97
CA LEU A 146 6.43 -7.34 -4.20
C LEU A 146 5.39 -8.39 -4.53
N MET A 147 4.24 -8.29 -3.88
CA MET A 147 3.07 -9.11 -4.23
C MET A 147 2.52 -8.70 -5.60
N GLU A 148 3.16 -9.21 -6.66
CA GLU A 148 2.77 -8.98 -8.04
C GLU A 148 2.86 -10.28 -8.86
N GLU A 149 2.05 -10.35 -9.91
CA GLU A 149 2.13 -11.36 -10.96
C GLU A 149 2.19 -10.68 -12.33
N SER A 150 2.54 -11.42 -13.40
CA SER A 150 2.66 -10.88 -14.77
C SER A 150 1.41 -10.12 -15.23
N THR A 151 0.23 -10.50 -14.73
CA THR A 151 -1.07 -9.88 -15.04
C THR A 151 -1.65 -9.07 -13.89
N TYR A 152 -0.97 -9.02 -12.74
CA TYR A 152 -1.51 -8.43 -11.50
C TYR A 152 -0.50 -7.44 -10.91
N ARG A 153 -0.78 -6.15 -11.06
CA ARG A 153 0.12 -5.10 -10.59
C ARG A 153 0.22 -5.04 -9.08
N ALA A 154 1.41 -4.71 -8.56
CA ALA A 154 1.65 -4.56 -7.13
C ALA A 154 0.82 -3.42 -6.50
N ALA A 155 0.75 -2.24 -7.15
CA ALA A 155 -0.01 -1.12 -6.61
C ALA A 155 -1.52 -1.27 -6.84
N ARG A 156 -2.25 -1.31 -5.74
CA ARG A 156 -3.72 -1.47 -5.71
C ARG A 156 -4.37 -0.16 -5.28
N ARG A 157 -5.49 0.19 -5.94
CA ARG A 157 -6.30 1.34 -5.53
C ARG A 157 -7.19 0.95 -4.36
N ILE A 158 -7.18 1.78 -3.32
CA ILE A 158 -8.18 1.77 -2.25
C ILE A 158 -9.32 2.66 -2.73
N VAL A 159 -10.52 2.09 -2.88
CA VAL A 159 -11.70 2.85 -3.32
C VAL A 159 -12.33 3.54 -2.12
N LEU A 160 -12.15 4.85 -2.06
CA LEU A 160 -12.74 5.69 -1.02
C LEU A 160 -14.23 5.92 -1.31
N THR A 161 -15.03 6.03 -0.26
CA THR A 161 -16.49 6.28 -0.35
C THR A 161 -16.88 7.67 0.15
N GLY A 162 -15.98 8.30 0.92
CA GLY A 162 -16.23 9.58 1.59
C GLY A 162 -17.14 9.46 2.82
N LYS A 163 -17.40 8.24 3.29
CA LYS A 163 -18.21 7.94 4.46
C LYS A 163 -17.40 7.17 5.50
N ALA A 164 -17.80 7.26 6.76
CA ALA A 164 -17.22 6.47 7.85
C ALA A 164 -17.73 5.03 7.77
N GLU A 165 -16.97 4.17 7.09
CA GLU A 165 -17.32 2.75 6.90
C GLU A 165 -16.10 1.89 6.54
N GLU A 166 -16.25 0.57 6.63
CA GLU A 166 -15.28 -0.35 6.05
C GLU A 166 -15.37 -0.30 4.51
N LEU A 167 -14.21 -0.21 3.86
CA LEU A 167 -14.10 -0.12 2.41
C LEU A 167 -14.11 -1.51 1.76
N ALA A 168 -14.21 -1.54 0.44
CA ALA A 168 -14.08 -2.77 -0.34
C ALA A 168 -12.73 -3.45 -0.07
N ILE A 169 -12.71 -4.79 -0.17
CA ILE A 169 -11.49 -5.57 -0.01
C ILE A 169 -10.49 -5.19 -1.10
N VAL A 170 -9.25 -4.96 -0.68
CA VAL A 170 -8.10 -4.83 -1.57
C VAL A 170 -7.37 -6.17 -1.57
N THR A 171 -7.31 -6.82 -2.73
CA THR A 171 -6.63 -8.11 -2.87
C THR A 171 -5.24 -7.89 -3.46
N PHE A 172 -4.23 -8.52 -2.85
CA PHE A 172 -2.86 -8.62 -3.34
C PHE A 172 -2.57 -10.06 -3.75
N LYS A 173 -1.82 -10.23 -4.84
CA LYS A 173 -1.41 -11.54 -5.36
C LYS A 173 0.02 -11.46 -5.87
N GLY A 174 0.81 -12.50 -5.60
CA GLY A 174 2.19 -12.61 -6.04
C GLY A 174 2.88 -13.79 -5.37
N GLY A 175 3.98 -14.27 -5.91
CA GLY A 175 4.72 -15.40 -5.35
C GLY A 175 3.91 -16.69 -5.17
N GLY A 176 2.76 -16.82 -5.84
CA GLY A 176 1.80 -17.91 -5.62
C GLY A 176 0.83 -17.67 -4.47
N GLY A 177 1.00 -16.59 -3.69
CA GLY A 177 0.15 -16.25 -2.56
C GLY A 177 -0.97 -15.26 -2.88
N GLN A 178 -1.94 -15.17 -1.98
CA GLN A 178 -3.03 -14.20 -2.04
C GLN A 178 -3.40 -13.67 -0.67
N TYR A 179 -3.52 -12.35 -0.58
CA TYR A 179 -3.96 -11.64 0.63
C TYR A 179 -5.14 -10.74 0.36
N ASN A 180 -6.10 -10.75 1.29
CA ASN A 180 -7.22 -9.83 1.32
C ASN A 180 -7.01 -8.82 2.44
N VAL A 181 -7.01 -7.54 2.09
CA VAL A 181 -6.75 -6.42 3.01
C VAL A 181 -7.98 -5.53 3.11
N ARG A 182 -8.32 -5.15 4.34
CA ARG A 182 -9.46 -4.31 4.62
C ARG A 182 -9.01 -2.96 5.19
N TYR A 183 -9.45 -1.91 4.56
CA TYR A 183 -9.33 -0.53 5.04
C TYR A 183 -10.68 -0.03 5.54
N ALA A 184 -10.67 1.04 6.34
CA ALA A 184 -11.86 1.79 6.74
C ALA A 184 -11.60 3.28 6.70
N GLN A 185 -12.62 4.06 6.39
CA GLN A 185 -12.70 5.48 6.68
C GLN A 185 -13.40 5.66 8.03
N THR A 186 -12.83 6.47 8.94
CA THR A 186 -13.38 6.73 10.27
C THR A 186 -13.44 8.22 10.57
#